data_307ed72aaaf6f3ab0a186542f7a3846a
#
_entry.id   307ed72aaaf6f3ab0a186542f7a3846a
#
_cell.length_a   1.000
_cell.length_b   1.000
_cell.length_c   1.000
_cell.angle_alpha   90.00
_cell.angle_beta   90.00
_cell.angle_gamma   90.00
#
_symmetry.space_group_name_H-M   'P 1'
#
loop_
_entity.id
_entity.type
_entity.pdbx_description
1 polymer ?
#
loop_
_entity_poly.entity_id
_entity_poly.type
_entity_poly.pdbx_seq_one_letter_code
_entity_poly.pdbx_strand_id
1 'polypeptide(L)'
;MNTYKMVLNEDTRVLIYGNSIKLVRIRIDEINYISCANRIIMIHTNNASDRFYGKMKDVYNLLGKYGFEYINESEIVNCMNVS
;
A
#
# COMPACT_ATOMS: atom_id res chain seq x y z
N MET A 1 -1.24 -1.46 -22.38
CA MET A 1 -0.39 -0.98 -21.28
C MET A 1 -1.11 -1.21 -19.96
N ASN A 2 -0.47 -1.90 -19.05
CA ASN A 2 -1.08 -2.19 -17.75
C ASN A 2 -0.79 -1.06 -16.77
N THR A 3 -1.79 -0.23 -16.57
CA THR A 3 -1.69 0.86 -15.61
C THR A 3 -2.32 0.40 -14.31
N TYR A 4 -1.55 0.36 -13.24
CA TYR A 4 -2.08 0.04 -11.93
C TYR A 4 -2.80 1.25 -11.37
N LYS A 5 -3.98 1.00 -10.86
CA LYS A 5 -4.77 2.01 -10.15
C LYS A 5 -4.84 1.63 -8.69
N MET A 6 -4.88 2.66 -7.86
CA MET A 6 -4.99 2.47 -6.43
C MET A 6 -6.09 3.38 -5.90
N VAL A 7 -7.03 2.81 -5.18
CA VAL A 7 -8.16 3.53 -4.61
C VAL A 7 -8.37 3.08 -3.18
N LEU A 8 -8.69 4.00 -2.32
CA LEU A 8 -9.01 3.69 -0.93
C LEU A 8 -10.48 3.99 -0.67
N ASN A 9 -11.20 3.00 -0.19
CA ASN A 9 -12.55 3.20 0.30
C ASN A 9 -12.46 3.64 1.77
N GLU A 10 -12.80 4.89 2.04
CA GLU A 10 -12.64 5.46 3.37
C GLU A 10 -13.62 4.89 4.40
N ASP A 11 -14.80 4.44 3.93
CA ASP A 11 -15.80 3.90 4.83
C ASP A 11 -15.41 2.52 5.36
N THR A 12 -14.89 1.67 4.49
CA THR A 12 -14.51 0.31 4.84
C THR A 12 -13.04 0.16 5.18
N ARG A 13 -12.23 1.19 4.89
CA ARG A 13 -10.78 1.16 5.06
C ARG A 13 -10.13 0.06 4.25
N VAL A 14 -10.65 -0.19 3.05
CA VAL A 14 -10.11 -1.18 2.13
C VAL A 14 -9.36 -0.47 1.01
N LEU A 15 -8.12 -0.88 0.83
CA LEU A 15 -7.29 -0.44 -0.29
C LEU A 15 -7.50 -1.41 -1.44
N ILE A 16 -7.82 -0.87 -2.60
CA ILE A 16 -8.03 -1.67 -3.81
C ILE A 16 -6.98 -1.22 -4.82
N TYR A 17 -6.20 -2.16 -5.32
CA TYR A 17 -5.19 -1.84 -6.32
C TYR A 17 -5.08 -2.95 -7.34
N GLY A 18 -4.58 -2.59 -8.51
CA GLY A 18 -4.41 -3.54 -9.58
C GLY A 18 -4.72 -2.95 -10.94
N ASN A 19 -4.95 -3.83 -11.89
CA ASN A 19 -5.30 -3.46 -13.25
C ASN A 19 -6.47 -4.32 -13.72
N SER A 20 -6.76 -4.29 -15.03
CA SER A 20 -7.88 -5.04 -15.58
C SER A 20 -7.72 -6.55 -15.49
N ILE A 21 -6.49 -7.02 -15.24
CA ILE A 21 -6.20 -8.45 -15.19
C ILE A 21 -6.24 -8.97 -13.76
N LYS A 22 -5.68 -8.18 -12.83
CA LYS A 22 -5.58 -8.59 -11.43
C LYS A 22 -6.00 -7.43 -10.54
N LEU A 23 -6.94 -7.69 -9.67
CA LEU A 23 -7.43 -6.73 -8.69
C LEU A 23 -7.26 -7.30 -7.29
N VAL A 24 -6.65 -6.52 -6.40
CA VAL A 24 -6.38 -6.94 -5.03
C VAL A 24 -7.09 -5.99 -4.09
N ARG A 25 -7.73 -6.55 -3.08
CA ARG A 25 -8.35 -5.80 -1.98
C ARG A 25 -7.67 -6.16 -0.69
N ILE A 26 -7.33 -5.14 0.10
CA ILE A 26 -6.68 -5.38 1.37
C ILE A 26 -7.13 -4.32 2.37
N ARG A 27 -7.41 -4.74 3.59
CA ARG A 27 -7.74 -3.79 4.65
C ARG A 27 -6.47 -3.11 5.10
N ILE A 28 -6.52 -1.77 5.23
CA ILE A 28 -5.30 -1.03 5.57
C ILE A 28 -4.79 -1.36 6.97
N ASP A 29 -5.66 -1.79 7.88
CA ASP A 29 -5.23 -2.19 9.22
C ASP A 29 -4.46 -3.52 9.24
N GLU A 30 -4.51 -4.27 8.14
CA GLU A 30 -3.71 -5.50 7.99
C GLU A 30 -2.33 -5.24 7.42
N ILE A 31 -2.08 -4.05 6.90
CA ILE A 31 -0.80 -3.70 6.31
C ILE A 31 0.18 -3.32 7.42
N ASN A 32 1.32 -3.99 7.46
CA ASN A 32 2.37 -3.70 8.43
C ASN A 32 3.33 -2.63 7.91
N TYR A 33 3.80 -2.81 6.68
CA TYR A 33 4.65 -1.82 6.05
C TYR A 33 4.62 -1.98 4.53
N ILE A 34 5.11 -0.96 3.85
CA ILE A 34 5.15 -0.90 2.40
C ILE A 34 6.55 -0.49 2.00
N SER A 35 7.13 -1.21 1.06
CA SER A 35 8.47 -0.91 0.55
C SER A 35 8.42 -0.70 -0.96
N CYS A 36 9.46 -0.06 -1.48
CA CYS A 36 9.57 0.21 -2.90
C CYS A 36 11.00 0.00 -3.37
N ALA A 37 11.15 -0.74 -4.46
CA ALA A 37 12.43 -0.94 -5.12
C ALA A 37 12.17 -0.99 -6.62
N ASN A 38 12.90 -0.17 -7.39
CA ASN A 38 12.79 -0.16 -8.85
C ASN A 38 11.35 0.03 -9.34
N ARG A 39 10.61 0.95 -8.70
CA ARG A 39 9.20 1.24 -9.01
C ARG A 39 8.26 0.09 -8.72
N ILE A 40 8.72 -0.91 -8.02
CA ILE A 40 7.86 -2.00 -7.56
C ILE A 40 7.52 -1.74 -6.11
N ILE A 41 6.23 -1.55 -5.87
CA ILE A 41 5.68 -1.36 -4.53
C ILE A 41 5.36 -2.73 -3.97
N MET A 42 5.81 -2.99 -2.75
CA MET A 42 5.48 -4.24 -2.05
C MET A 42 4.69 -3.90 -0.80
N ILE A 43 3.51 -4.49 -0.69
CA ILE A 43 2.66 -4.31 0.48
C ILE A 43 2.79 -5.57 1.34
N HIS A 44 3.23 -5.40 2.58
CA HIS A 44 3.51 -6.50 3.50
C HIS A 44 2.46 -6.58 4.59
N THR A 45 1.79 -7.72 4.66
CA THR A 45 0.85 -8.02 5.73
C THR A 45 1.41 -9.16 6.58
N ASN A 46 0.68 -9.58 7.59
CA ASN A 46 1.11 -10.71 8.43
C ASN A 46 1.20 -12.03 7.65
N ASN A 47 0.40 -12.17 6.62
CA ASN A 47 0.24 -13.45 5.93
C ASN A 47 0.81 -13.47 4.53
N ALA A 48 1.08 -12.31 3.94
CA ALA A 48 1.43 -12.27 2.54
C ALA A 48 2.18 -11.00 2.17
N SER A 49 2.75 -10.99 0.99
CA SER A 49 3.30 -9.80 0.36
C SER A 49 2.78 -9.74 -1.06
N ASP A 50 2.26 -8.59 -1.43
CA ASP A 50 1.83 -8.32 -2.79
C ASP A 50 2.67 -7.22 -3.39
N ARG A 51 2.82 -7.24 -4.70
CA ARG A 51 3.61 -6.22 -5.38
C ARG A 51 2.91 -5.72 -6.64
N PHE A 52 3.16 -4.47 -6.95
CA PHE A 52 2.62 -3.83 -8.14
C PHE A 52 3.51 -2.66 -8.53
N TYR A 53 3.39 -2.21 -9.77
CA TYR A 53 4.11 -1.04 -10.23
C TYR A 53 3.43 0.22 -9.73
N GLY A 54 4.21 1.13 -9.17
CA GLY A 54 3.67 2.38 -8.70
C GLY A 54 4.73 3.26 -8.08
N LYS A 55 4.27 4.37 -7.49
CA LYS A 55 5.12 5.34 -6.83
C LYS A 55 4.75 5.42 -5.36
N MET A 56 5.76 5.46 -4.49
CA MET A 56 5.53 5.60 -3.05
C MET A 56 4.77 6.88 -2.70
N LYS A 57 5.00 7.93 -3.45
CA LYS A 57 4.29 9.18 -3.26
C LYS A 57 2.78 9.00 -3.35
N ASP A 58 2.33 8.23 -4.33
CA ASP A 58 0.90 7.98 -4.51
C ASP A 58 0.34 7.14 -3.36
N VAL A 59 1.11 6.17 -2.90
CA VAL A 59 0.73 5.34 -1.75
C VAL A 59 0.60 6.21 -0.50
N TYR A 60 1.58 7.06 -0.25
CA TYR A 60 1.57 7.91 0.92
C TYR A 60 0.42 8.92 0.88
N ASN A 61 0.10 9.44 -0.30
CA ASN A 61 -1.02 10.36 -0.45
C ASN A 61 -2.36 9.74 -0.01
N LEU A 62 -2.50 8.44 -0.20
CA LEU A 62 -3.70 7.74 0.22
C LEU A 62 -3.67 7.31 1.69
N LEU A 63 -2.52 6.86 2.18
CA LEU A 63 -2.43 6.17 3.46
C LEU A 63 -1.88 7.02 4.59
N GLY A 64 -1.24 8.14 4.27
CA GLY A 64 -0.56 8.94 5.30
C GLY A 64 -1.47 9.41 6.43
N LYS A 65 -2.72 9.74 6.12
CA LYS A 65 -3.65 10.21 7.14
C LYS A 65 -4.19 9.11 8.05
N TYR A 66 -3.84 7.85 7.77
CA TYR A 66 -4.29 6.72 8.58
C TYR A 66 -3.17 6.16 9.45
N GLY A 67 -2.13 6.94 9.71
CA GLY A 67 -1.06 6.53 10.61
C GLY A 67 0.12 5.86 9.92
N PHE A 68 0.21 5.97 8.61
CA PHE A 68 1.36 5.46 7.87
C PHE A 68 2.42 6.55 7.76
N GLU A 69 3.66 6.22 8.09
CA GLU A 69 4.76 7.16 8.10
C GLU A 69 5.98 6.62 7.37
N TYR A 70 6.72 7.51 6.70
CA TYR A 70 8.00 7.15 6.11
C TYR A 70 9.02 6.90 7.20
N ILE A 71 9.75 5.80 7.11
CA ILE A 71 10.92 5.56 7.95
C ILE A 71 12.21 5.78 7.17
N ASN A 72 12.13 5.74 5.83
CA ASN A 72 13.19 6.16 4.92
C ASN A 72 12.57 6.39 3.55
N GLU A 73 13.39 6.69 2.54
CA GLU A 73 12.89 7.03 1.21
C GLU A 73 12.06 5.93 0.56
N SER A 74 12.32 4.69 0.90
CA SER A 74 11.71 3.55 0.22
C SER A 74 10.84 2.68 1.11
N GLU A 75 10.54 3.14 2.34
CA GLU A 75 9.71 2.36 3.25
C GLU A 75 8.75 3.22 4.05
N ILE A 76 7.51 2.75 4.13
CA ILE A 76 6.44 3.37 4.91
C ILE A 76 5.93 2.31 5.88
N VAL A 77 5.78 2.69 7.14
CA VAL A 77 5.34 1.78 8.20
C VAL A 77 3.97 2.19 8.71
N ASN A 78 3.12 1.22 8.97
CA ASN A 78 1.85 1.45 9.63
C ASN A 78 2.11 1.57 11.13
N CYS A 79 2.16 2.78 11.63
CA CYS A 79 2.47 3.03 13.03
C CYS A 79 1.41 2.51 14.00
N MET A 80 0.22 2.26 13.51
CA MET A 80 -0.85 1.71 14.34
C MET A 80 -0.63 0.22 14.65
N ASN A 81 0.18 -0.46 13.83
CA ASN A 81 0.47 -1.89 14.00
C ASN A 81 1.82 -2.15 14.65
N VAL A 82 2.56 -1.11 14.98
CA VAL A 82 3.84 -1.24 15.65
C VAL A 82 3.62 -1.14 17.16
N SER A 83 4.09 -2.14 17.86
CA SER A 83 3.96 -2.19 19.31
C SER A 83 5.26 -1.83 20.00
#